data_0bd477cf88119fc28c9fa55158b5aaf6
#
_entry.id   0bd477cf88119fc28c9fa55158b5aaf6
#
_cell.length_a   1.000
_cell.length_b   1.000
_cell.length_c   1.000
_cell.angle_alpha   90.00
_cell.angle_beta   90.00
_cell.angle_gamma   90.00
#
_symmetry.space_group_name_H-M   'P 1'
#
loop_
_entity.id
_entity.type
_entity.pdbx_description
1 polymer ?
#
loop_
_entity_poly.entity_id
_entity_poly.type
_entity_poly.pdbx_seq_one_letter_code
_entity_poly.pdbx_strand_id
1 'polypeptide(L)'
;NQINPKMEAGAYNITAKCSMETASAREADCFTTVSRITADEATVFLGRSPDVVTPNGLDMRVIPDYSAERDVPAGARAKLLGAAGRLLRRELAPDTRIFIISGRYEYHNKGVDVFLDALAGVNEALRQSQTNVLALCAVMGGHSGVNPDAVDGDPSKISDQGPYWISSHHVYN
;
A
#
# COMPACT_ATOMS: atom_id res chain seq x y z
N ASN A 1 27.74 12.46 14.03
CA ASN A 1 28.28 12.08 12.72
C ASN A 1 27.50 12.86 11.65
N GLN A 2 28.17 13.74 10.90
CA GLN A 2 27.56 14.41 9.75
C GLN A 2 27.55 13.43 8.58
N ILE A 3 26.40 13.24 7.98
CA ILE A 3 26.23 12.44 6.74
C ILE A 3 26.94 13.20 5.61
N ASN A 4 27.80 12.51 4.86
CA ASN A 4 28.39 13.03 3.62
C ASN A 4 27.63 12.45 2.42
N PRO A 5 26.74 13.22 1.77
CA PRO A 5 25.87 12.69 0.71
C PRO A 5 26.63 12.05 -0.47
N LYS A 6 27.79 12.58 -0.83
CA LYS A 6 28.59 12.05 -1.95
C LYS A 6 29.23 10.69 -1.62
N MET A 7 29.69 10.52 -0.38
CA MET A 7 30.26 9.25 0.06
C MET A 7 29.15 8.18 0.14
N GLU A 8 28.00 8.53 0.72
CA GLU A 8 26.84 7.63 0.79
C GLU A 8 26.34 7.25 -0.60
N ALA A 9 26.21 8.22 -1.53
CA ALA A 9 25.82 7.95 -2.89
C ALA A 9 26.76 6.96 -3.60
N GLY A 10 28.06 7.01 -3.28
CA GLY A 10 29.04 6.04 -3.77
C GLY A 10 28.85 4.66 -3.16
N ALA A 11 28.64 4.59 -1.85
CA ALA A 11 28.41 3.34 -1.12
C ALA A 11 27.17 2.57 -1.62
N TYR A 12 26.09 3.31 -1.96
CA TYR A 12 24.84 2.75 -2.48
C TYR A 12 24.76 2.65 -4.00
N ASN A 13 25.87 2.97 -4.73
CA ASN A 13 25.91 2.94 -6.21
C ASN A 13 24.84 3.82 -6.88
N ILE A 14 24.53 4.98 -6.29
CA ILE A 14 23.55 5.95 -6.80
C ILE A 14 24.18 7.31 -7.15
N THR A 15 25.49 7.36 -7.40
CA THR A 15 26.23 8.60 -7.65
C THR A 15 25.67 9.40 -8.83
N ALA A 16 25.31 8.73 -9.93
CA ALA A 16 24.73 9.39 -11.10
C ALA A 16 23.39 10.06 -10.78
N LYS A 17 22.50 9.35 -10.07
CA LYS A 17 21.23 9.87 -9.62
C LYS A 17 21.42 11.07 -8.69
N CYS A 18 22.26 10.92 -7.67
CA CYS A 18 22.57 12.00 -6.72
C CYS A 18 23.12 13.25 -7.41
N SER A 19 24.03 13.06 -8.41
CA SER A 19 24.60 14.17 -9.16
C SER A 19 23.56 14.92 -9.97
N MET A 20 22.67 14.19 -10.67
CA MET A 20 21.57 14.78 -11.43
C MET A 20 20.59 15.54 -10.54
N GLU A 21 20.17 14.95 -9.46
CA GLU A 21 19.24 15.59 -8.51
C GLU A 21 19.86 16.86 -7.88
N THR A 22 21.12 16.80 -7.52
CA THR A 22 21.85 17.96 -6.98
C THR A 22 21.98 19.09 -8.01
N ALA A 23 22.32 18.77 -9.25
CA ALA A 23 22.43 19.75 -10.34
C ALA A 23 21.06 20.37 -10.65
N SER A 24 20.03 19.54 -10.80
CA SER A 24 18.66 20.00 -11.04
C SER A 24 18.15 20.91 -9.93
N ALA A 25 18.38 20.54 -8.65
CA ALA A 25 17.99 21.37 -7.55
C ALA A 25 18.70 22.74 -7.56
N ARG A 26 20.00 22.78 -7.92
CA ARG A 26 20.78 24.02 -7.93
C ARG A 26 20.40 24.97 -9.07
N GLU A 27 20.13 24.43 -10.23
CA GLU A 27 19.83 25.20 -11.44
C GLU A 27 18.34 25.56 -11.60
N ALA A 28 17.46 25.01 -10.78
CA ALA A 28 16.04 25.30 -10.83
C ALA A 28 15.75 26.77 -10.42
N ASP A 29 14.92 27.47 -11.18
CA ASP A 29 14.42 28.82 -10.84
C ASP A 29 13.62 28.78 -9.51
N CYS A 30 12.84 27.72 -9.32
CA CYS A 30 12.11 27.45 -8.08
C CYS A 30 12.21 25.96 -7.75
N PHE A 31 12.77 25.65 -6.59
CA PHE A 31 12.90 24.30 -6.08
C PHE A 31 11.81 24.05 -5.03
N THR A 32 11.00 23.01 -5.24
CA THR A 32 9.89 22.69 -4.33
C THR A 32 9.98 21.25 -3.82
N THR A 33 9.37 21.02 -2.66
CA THR A 33 9.21 19.67 -2.08
C THR A 33 7.80 19.49 -1.53
N VAL A 34 7.41 18.23 -1.33
CA VAL A 34 6.04 17.86 -0.90
C VAL A 34 5.82 17.94 0.61
N SER A 35 6.86 18.06 1.40
CA SER A 35 6.76 18.11 2.88
C SER A 35 7.97 18.81 3.51
N ARG A 36 7.81 19.23 4.76
CA ARG A 36 8.94 19.78 5.55
C ARG A 36 10.04 18.76 5.77
N ILE A 37 9.68 17.51 6.04
CA ILE A 37 10.65 16.41 6.20
C ILE A 37 11.50 16.27 4.95
N THR A 38 10.86 16.20 3.77
CA THR A 38 11.57 16.14 2.49
C THR A 38 12.40 17.41 2.23
N ALA A 39 11.96 18.57 2.71
CA ALA A 39 12.72 19.81 2.59
C ALA A 39 14.01 19.77 3.42
N ASP A 40 13.93 19.28 4.65
CA ASP A 40 15.08 19.13 5.53
C ASP A 40 16.07 18.10 4.95
N GLU A 41 15.58 16.98 4.45
CA GLU A 41 16.39 15.97 3.74
C GLU A 41 17.06 16.56 2.49
N ALA A 42 16.32 17.26 1.65
CA ALA A 42 16.86 17.89 0.44
C ALA A 42 17.95 18.91 0.77
N THR A 43 17.79 19.67 1.83
CA THR A 43 18.82 20.63 2.30
C THR A 43 20.13 19.91 2.62
N VAL A 44 20.06 18.76 3.28
CA VAL A 44 21.24 17.95 3.64
C VAL A 44 21.83 17.24 2.42
N PHE A 45 20.98 16.55 1.64
CA PHE A 45 21.47 15.66 0.57
C PHE A 45 21.80 16.40 -0.72
N LEU A 46 21.07 17.46 -1.08
CA LEU A 46 21.26 18.20 -2.32
C LEU A 46 22.05 19.51 -2.10
N GLY A 47 22.19 19.94 -0.86
CA GLY A 47 22.91 21.15 -0.49
C GLY A 47 22.19 22.44 -0.89
N ARG A 48 20.87 22.40 -1.12
CA ARG A 48 19.99 23.53 -1.34
C ARG A 48 18.67 23.33 -0.62
N SER A 49 18.25 24.34 0.14
CA SER A 49 16.92 24.34 0.74
C SER A 49 15.86 24.62 -0.33
N PRO A 50 14.72 23.92 -0.29
CA PRO A 50 13.58 24.26 -1.15
C PRO A 50 13.06 25.68 -0.90
N ASP A 51 12.63 26.32 -1.98
CA ASP A 51 12.04 27.66 -1.92
C ASP A 51 10.60 27.61 -1.37
N VAL A 52 9.87 26.54 -1.71
CA VAL A 52 8.48 26.35 -1.28
C VAL A 52 8.20 24.89 -0.98
N VAL A 53 7.42 24.64 0.07
CA VAL A 53 6.83 23.33 0.35
C VAL A 53 5.42 23.30 -0.23
N THR A 54 5.19 22.38 -1.18
CA THR A 54 3.91 22.20 -1.89
C THR A 54 3.34 20.81 -1.57
N PRO A 55 2.56 20.65 -0.51
CA PRO A 55 1.95 19.36 -0.17
C PRO A 55 1.06 18.85 -1.30
N ASN A 56 1.01 17.53 -1.46
CA ASN A 56 0.09 16.90 -2.40
C ASN A 56 -1.35 17.29 -2.07
N GLY A 57 -2.08 17.72 -3.09
CA GLY A 57 -3.50 18.03 -2.98
C GLY A 57 -4.37 16.80 -3.25
N LEU A 58 -5.57 16.81 -2.70
CA LEU A 58 -6.62 15.86 -3.03
C LEU A 58 -7.84 16.64 -3.54
N ASP A 59 -8.34 16.26 -4.71
CA ASP A 59 -9.61 16.81 -5.21
C ASP A 59 -10.76 16.19 -4.41
N MET A 60 -11.34 16.97 -3.51
CA MET A 60 -12.42 16.51 -2.64
C MET A 60 -13.69 16.10 -3.42
N ARG A 61 -13.84 16.53 -4.69
CA ARG A 61 -14.97 16.15 -5.54
C ARG A 61 -14.97 14.67 -5.97
N VAL A 62 -13.80 14.00 -5.88
CA VAL A 62 -13.70 12.57 -6.16
C VAL A 62 -14.10 11.69 -4.98
N ILE A 63 -14.31 12.30 -3.80
CA ILE A 63 -14.73 11.57 -2.62
C ILE A 63 -16.27 11.53 -2.62
N PRO A 64 -16.89 10.33 -2.63
CA PRO A 64 -18.33 10.21 -2.55
C PRO A 64 -18.89 10.86 -1.28
N ASP A 65 -20.03 11.53 -1.41
CA ASP A 65 -20.79 12.01 -0.24
C ASP A 65 -21.58 10.83 0.37
N TYR A 66 -20.98 10.15 1.30
CA TYR A 66 -21.60 9.01 2.00
C TYR A 66 -22.81 9.41 2.87
N SER A 67 -23.05 10.69 3.11
CA SER A 67 -24.25 11.14 3.80
C SER A 67 -25.48 11.07 2.91
N ALA A 68 -25.29 11.26 1.60
CA ALA A 68 -26.35 11.20 0.59
C ALA A 68 -26.58 9.78 0.03
N GLU A 69 -25.52 8.95 0.00
CA GLU A 69 -25.52 7.62 -0.65
C GLU A 69 -25.23 6.50 0.35
N ARG A 70 -26.12 6.29 1.30
CA ARG A 70 -25.93 5.31 2.40
C ARG A 70 -25.75 3.85 1.93
N ASP A 71 -26.29 3.50 0.77
CA ASP A 71 -26.25 2.11 0.26
C ASP A 71 -24.98 1.78 -0.54
N VAL A 72 -24.23 2.79 -0.99
CA VAL A 72 -22.98 2.57 -1.74
C VAL A 72 -21.93 1.83 -0.92
N PRO A 73 -21.68 2.17 0.35
CA PRO A 73 -20.74 1.41 1.18
C PRO A 73 -21.14 -0.06 1.38
N ALA A 74 -22.43 -0.34 1.52
CA ALA A 74 -22.92 -1.71 1.70
C ALA A 74 -22.70 -2.55 0.42
N GLY A 75 -22.99 -2.00 -0.75
CA GLY A 75 -22.74 -2.65 -2.04
C GLY A 75 -21.25 -2.88 -2.31
N ALA A 76 -20.40 -1.90 -2.00
CA ALA A 76 -18.95 -2.03 -2.13
C ALA A 76 -18.40 -3.10 -1.18
N ARG A 77 -18.88 -3.14 0.05
CA ARG A 77 -18.52 -4.14 1.05
C ARG A 77 -18.88 -5.56 0.58
N ALA A 78 -20.09 -5.77 0.09
CA ALA A 78 -20.53 -7.08 -0.43
C ALA A 78 -19.67 -7.56 -1.61
N LYS A 79 -19.31 -6.65 -2.53
CA LYS A 79 -18.40 -6.97 -3.64
C LYS A 79 -17.01 -7.39 -3.13
N LEU A 80 -16.49 -6.71 -2.14
CA LEU A 80 -15.18 -7.00 -1.54
C LEU A 80 -15.15 -8.35 -0.86
N LEU A 81 -16.15 -8.64 -0.02
CA LEU A 81 -16.31 -9.92 0.66
C LEU A 81 -16.50 -11.06 -0.35
N GLY A 82 -17.29 -10.85 -1.39
CA GLY A 82 -17.49 -11.82 -2.46
C GLY A 82 -16.20 -12.12 -3.24
N ALA A 83 -15.41 -11.09 -3.57
CA ALA A 83 -14.12 -11.28 -4.23
C ALA A 83 -13.12 -12.04 -3.35
N ALA A 84 -13.01 -11.66 -2.08
CA ALA A 84 -12.16 -12.34 -1.11
C ALA A 84 -12.64 -13.78 -0.84
N GLY A 85 -13.94 -14.01 -0.79
CA GLY A 85 -14.52 -15.34 -0.62
C GLY A 85 -14.15 -16.28 -1.77
N ARG A 86 -14.15 -15.79 -3.02
CA ARG A 86 -13.68 -16.58 -4.17
C ARG A 86 -12.20 -16.94 -4.06
N LEU A 87 -11.34 -15.97 -3.69
CA LEU A 87 -9.92 -16.21 -3.47
C LEU A 87 -9.66 -17.25 -2.38
N LEU A 88 -10.32 -17.08 -1.25
CA LEU A 88 -10.15 -17.93 -0.07
C LEU A 88 -10.98 -19.22 -0.16
N ARG A 89 -11.79 -19.37 -1.21
CA ARG A 89 -12.74 -20.49 -1.40
C ARG A 89 -13.56 -20.76 -0.14
N ARG A 90 -14.10 -19.68 0.42
CA ARG A 90 -15.00 -19.77 1.58
C ARG A 90 -15.97 -18.60 1.60
N GLU A 91 -17.14 -18.83 2.13
CA GLU A 91 -18.09 -17.76 2.38
C GLU A 91 -17.61 -16.90 3.56
N LEU A 92 -17.68 -15.59 3.39
CA LEU A 92 -17.35 -14.62 4.43
C LEU A 92 -18.63 -14.00 4.97
N ALA A 93 -18.78 -14.03 6.28
CA ALA A 93 -19.94 -13.46 6.95
C ALA A 93 -20.06 -11.94 6.67
N PRO A 94 -21.28 -11.39 6.51
CA PRO A 94 -21.49 -9.97 6.21
C PRO A 94 -20.91 -9.01 7.23
N ASP A 95 -20.77 -9.43 8.48
CA ASP A 95 -20.22 -8.67 9.60
C ASP A 95 -18.69 -8.79 9.74
N THR A 96 -18.02 -9.57 8.87
CA THR A 96 -16.56 -9.71 8.84
C THR A 96 -15.88 -8.34 8.89
N ARG A 97 -14.99 -8.10 9.83
CA ARG A 97 -14.20 -6.85 9.90
C ARG A 97 -13.18 -6.81 8.78
N ILE A 98 -13.09 -5.68 8.07
CA ILE A 98 -12.18 -5.53 6.94
C ILE A 98 -11.11 -4.52 7.30
N PHE A 99 -9.85 -4.92 7.21
CA PHE A 99 -8.68 -4.06 7.28
C PHE A 99 -8.01 -4.02 5.90
N ILE A 100 -7.66 -2.83 5.44
CA ILE A 100 -7.06 -2.65 4.11
C ILE A 100 -5.80 -1.81 4.24
N ILE A 101 -4.71 -2.29 3.65
CA ILE A 101 -3.54 -1.47 3.33
C ILE A 101 -3.41 -1.39 1.82
N SER A 102 -3.07 -0.21 1.29
CA SER A 102 -2.86 -0.04 -0.15
C SER A 102 -1.65 0.82 -0.45
N GLY A 103 -0.98 0.54 -1.56
CA GLY A 103 0.21 1.28 -1.97
C GLY A 103 1.05 0.53 -2.98
N ARG A 104 2.27 1.02 -3.24
CA ARG A 104 3.27 0.28 -4.01
C ARG A 104 3.80 -0.90 -3.18
N TYR A 105 4.27 -1.93 -3.87
CA TYR A 105 4.89 -3.09 -3.22
C TYR A 105 6.28 -2.70 -2.66
N GLU A 106 6.27 -2.02 -1.54
CA GLU A 106 7.45 -1.59 -0.78
C GLU A 106 7.24 -1.99 0.68
N TYR A 107 7.73 -3.17 1.04
CA TYR A 107 7.38 -3.88 2.28
C TYR A 107 7.54 -3.02 3.54
N HIS A 108 8.71 -2.40 3.72
CA HIS A 108 8.97 -1.53 4.87
C HIS A 108 8.48 -0.09 4.66
N ASN A 109 8.75 0.50 3.49
CA ASN A 109 8.43 1.91 3.25
C ASN A 109 6.94 2.22 3.25
N LYS A 110 6.10 1.22 2.97
CA LYS A 110 4.63 1.33 2.99
C LYS A 110 3.99 0.72 4.22
N GLY A 111 4.81 0.24 5.16
CA GLY A 111 4.34 -0.29 6.44
C GLY A 111 3.58 -1.60 6.34
N VAL A 112 3.84 -2.41 5.30
CA VAL A 112 3.22 -3.74 5.17
C VAL A 112 3.64 -4.65 6.32
N ASP A 113 4.91 -4.57 6.74
CA ASP A 113 5.45 -5.23 7.92
C ASP A 113 4.70 -4.87 9.20
N VAL A 114 4.52 -3.56 9.44
CA VAL A 114 3.77 -3.05 10.60
C VAL A 114 2.31 -3.49 10.56
N PHE A 115 1.70 -3.51 9.36
CA PHE A 115 0.34 -4.00 9.17
C PHE A 115 0.21 -5.48 9.53
N LEU A 116 1.14 -6.33 9.10
CA LEU A 116 1.14 -7.76 9.41
C LEU A 116 1.36 -8.01 10.91
N ASP A 117 2.27 -7.29 11.54
CA ASP A 117 2.50 -7.38 12.98
C ASP A 117 1.26 -6.95 13.78
N ALA A 118 0.59 -5.87 13.36
CA ALA A 118 -0.66 -5.44 13.97
C ALA A 118 -1.76 -6.50 13.83
N LEU A 119 -1.85 -7.17 12.67
CA LEU A 119 -2.81 -8.27 12.46
C LEU A 119 -2.53 -9.48 13.35
N ALA A 120 -1.26 -9.77 13.64
CA ALA A 120 -0.90 -10.82 14.60
C ALA A 120 -1.45 -10.49 15.99
N GLY A 121 -1.32 -9.24 16.44
CA GLY A 121 -1.91 -8.76 17.69
C GLY A 121 -3.44 -8.82 17.70
N VAL A 122 -4.08 -8.43 16.60
CA VAL A 122 -5.55 -8.53 16.43
C VAL A 122 -5.99 -9.99 16.50
N ASN A 123 -5.29 -10.90 15.83
CA ASN A 123 -5.61 -12.33 15.84
C ASN A 123 -5.53 -12.91 17.26
N GLU A 124 -4.51 -12.54 18.02
CA GLU A 124 -4.39 -12.96 19.42
C GLU A 124 -5.54 -12.42 20.30
N ALA A 125 -5.86 -11.13 20.16
CA ALA A 125 -6.94 -10.49 20.91
C ALA A 125 -8.33 -11.08 20.58
N LEU A 126 -8.52 -11.58 19.37
CA LEU A 126 -9.79 -12.14 18.89
C LEU A 126 -9.90 -13.67 19.05
N ARG A 127 -8.88 -14.34 19.57
CA ARG A 127 -8.85 -15.82 19.70
C ARG A 127 -10.09 -16.44 20.34
N GLN A 128 -10.68 -15.73 21.31
CA GLN A 128 -11.86 -16.19 22.04
C GLN A 128 -13.16 -15.55 21.55
N SER A 129 -13.07 -14.70 20.51
CA SER A 129 -14.23 -14.06 19.93
C SER A 129 -14.67 -14.79 18.66
N GLN A 130 -15.96 -14.63 18.31
CA GLN A 130 -16.48 -15.12 17.03
C GLN A 130 -16.34 -14.09 15.91
N THR A 131 -15.54 -13.04 16.12
CA THR A 131 -15.34 -11.98 15.14
C THR A 131 -14.43 -12.44 14.03
N ASN A 132 -14.93 -12.46 12.81
CA ASN A 132 -14.12 -12.71 11.62
C ASN A 132 -13.41 -11.44 11.16
N VAL A 133 -12.17 -11.58 10.74
CA VAL A 133 -11.34 -10.50 10.18
C VAL A 133 -10.87 -10.89 8.79
N LEU A 134 -10.98 -9.97 7.86
CA LEU A 134 -10.40 -10.03 6.51
C LEU A 134 -9.35 -8.93 6.40
N ALA A 135 -8.13 -9.31 6.12
CA ALA A 135 -7.05 -8.38 5.82
C ALA A 135 -6.76 -8.37 4.32
N LEU A 136 -6.71 -7.20 3.72
CA LEU A 136 -6.46 -7.00 2.30
C LEU A 136 -5.22 -6.13 2.10
N CYS A 137 -4.26 -6.64 1.34
CA CYS A 137 -3.11 -5.89 0.85
C CYS A 137 -3.34 -5.54 -0.62
N ALA A 138 -3.89 -4.35 -0.89
CA ALA A 138 -4.09 -3.83 -2.23
C ALA A 138 -2.79 -3.15 -2.72
N VAL A 139 -1.81 -3.95 -3.09
CA VAL A 139 -0.47 -3.50 -3.50
C VAL A 139 -0.24 -3.79 -4.97
N MET A 140 0.38 -2.84 -5.67
CA MET A 140 0.81 -3.03 -7.05
C MET A 140 2.23 -3.61 -7.06
N GLY A 141 2.36 -4.85 -7.51
CA GLY A 141 3.63 -5.53 -7.70
C GLY A 141 3.83 -5.99 -9.14
N GLY A 142 5.03 -6.47 -9.46
CA GLY A 142 5.28 -7.13 -10.74
C GLY A 142 4.50 -8.44 -10.82
N HIS A 143 3.80 -8.68 -11.93
CA HIS A 143 3.02 -9.89 -12.15
C HIS A 143 2.98 -10.28 -13.63
N SER A 144 2.78 -11.56 -13.92
CA SER A 144 2.62 -12.11 -15.28
C SER A 144 1.17 -12.19 -15.76
N GLY A 145 0.24 -11.69 -14.97
CA GLY A 145 -1.19 -11.67 -15.29
C GLY A 145 -2.07 -12.11 -14.14
N VAL A 146 -3.36 -12.05 -14.39
CA VAL A 146 -4.40 -12.52 -13.44
C VAL A 146 -4.31 -14.05 -13.33
N ASN A 147 -4.47 -14.56 -12.13
CA ASN A 147 -4.66 -15.99 -11.90
C ASN A 147 -6.16 -16.34 -12.05
N PRO A 148 -6.60 -16.99 -13.15
CA PRO A 148 -8.01 -17.27 -13.37
C PRO A 148 -8.63 -18.13 -12.27
N ASP A 149 -7.86 -19.13 -11.78
CA ASP A 149 -8.32 -20.02 -10.72
C ASP A 149 -8.58 -19.30 -9.40
N ALA A 150 -7.85 -18.20 -9.17
CA ALA A 150 -8.03 -17.37 -7.99
C ALA A 150 -9.24 -16.45 -8.11
N VAL A 151 -9.48 -15.89 -9.30
CA VAL A 151 -10.51 -14.84 -9.51
C VAL A 151 -11.88 -15.45 -9.82
N ASP A 152 -11.91 -16.53 -10.62
CA ASP A 152 -13.14 -17.18 -11.09
C ASP A 152 -13.50 -18.45 -10.27
N GLY A 153 -12.77 -18.70 -9.21
CA GLY A 153 -12.98 -19.86 -8.34
C GLY A 153 -14.42 -19.93 -7.81
N ASP A 154 -15.04 -21.09 -7.93
CA ASP A 154 -16.38 -21.36 -7.41
C ASP A 154 -16.33 -21.50 -5.89
N PRO A 155 -16.92 -20.57 -5.12
CA PRO A 155 -16.90 -20.63 -3.67
C PRO A 155 -17.68 -21.82 -3.09
N SER A 156 -18.56 -22.45 -3.89
CA SER A 156 -19.31 -23.65 -3.47
C SER A 156 -18.49 -24.94 -3.50
N LYS A 157 -17.33 -24.90 -4.16
CA LYS A 157 -16.40 -26.05 -4.26
C LYS A 157 -15.32 -26.02 -3.19
N ILE A 158 -15.68 -25.58 -2.01
CA ILE A 158 -14.76 -25.54 -0.87
C ILE A 158 -14.47 -26.98 -0.42
N SER A 159 -13.22 -27.40 -0.55
CA SER A 159 -12.70 -28.48 0.24
C SER A 159 -11.88 -27.90 1.38
N ASP A 160 -12.09 -28.37 2.60
CA ASP A 160 -11.27 -27.99 3.77
C ASP A 160 -9.77 -28.29 3.59
N GLN A 161 -9.39 -28.91 2.49
CA GLN A 161 -8.03 -29.32 2.14
C GLN A 161 -7.53 -28.78 0.80
N GLY A 162 -8.30 -27.93 0.10
CA GLY A 162 -7.92 -27.41 -1.21
C GLY A 162 -7.08 -26.15 -1.16
N PRO A 163 -6.30 -25.84 -2.21
CA PRO A 163 -5.52 -24.62 -2.22
C PRO A 163 -6.43 -23.40 -2.26
N TYR A 164 -6.35 -22.56 -1.24
CA TYR A 164 -6.85 -21.21 -1.34
C TYR A 164 -5.73 -20.30 -1.86
N TRP A 165 -6.14 -19.27 -2.58
CA TRP A 165 -5.20 -18.33 -3.15
C TRP A 165 -5.09 -17.11 -2.23
N ILE A 166 -3.88 -16.68 -1.97
CA ILE A 166 -3.60 -15.45 -1.24
C ILE A 166 -3.32 -14.27 -2.17
N SER A 167 -3.15 -14.54 -3.46
CA SER A 167 -2.91 -13.53 -4.49
C SER A 167 -3.85 -13.72 -5.68
N SER A 168 -4.39 -12.61 -6.19
CA SER A 168 -5.23 -12.57 -7.39
C SER A 168 -4.44 -12.62 -8.70
N HIS A 169 -3.11 -12.53 -8.64
CA HIS A 169 -2.21 -12.51 -9.80
C HIS A 169 -1.05 -13.45 -9.62
N HIS A 170 -0.45 -13.88 -10.72
CA HIS A 170 0.84 -14.58 -10.70
C HIS A 170 1.95 -13.56 -10.44
N VAL A 171 2.36 -13.43 -9.20
CA VAL A 171 3.40 -12.50 -8.77
C VAL A 171 4.78 -13.04 -9.14
N TYR A 172 5.67 -12.19 -9.66
CA TYR A 172 7.07 -12.55 -9.87
C TYR A 172 7.80 -12.74 -8.54
N ASN A 173 8.63 -13.75 -8.47
CA ASN A 173 9.56 -13.98 -7.38
C ASN A 173 10.78 -13.05 -7.49
#